data_87b3e92cae7a02592d0179aedce5ddac
#
_entry.id   87b3e92cae7a02592d0179aedce5ddac
#
_cell.length_a   1.000
_cell.length_b   1.000
_cell.length_c   1.000
_cell.angle_alpha   90.00
_cell.angle_beta   90.00
_cell.angle_gamma   90.00
#
_symmetry.space_group_name_H-M   'P 1'
#
loop_
_entity.id
_entity.type
_entity.pdbx_description
1 polymer ?
#
loop_
_entity_poly.entity_id
_entity_poly.type
_entity_poly.pdbx_seq_one_letter_code
_entity_poly.pdbx_strand_id
1 'polypeptide(L)'
;MDVTIDATQTDQKEPILSYSGHGADDAPLNPYKNLITRVALYVMRVNDIKSFPTGVRIHVRNDIPFGRGLGSSGAAVIAGLLLGNELGELNISRDRLLDYALMIERHPDNVAAALIGGFIGSYLLELTGEAAATTQVPLSEVLPEYPENASESWGYDPPVPPQGIGHYIRFGWAKEIKVIVIVPHFEVLTAEARRVLPDMYSKKDLVFNLQRLAVLTTSLARSPPDVNLIFQAMQDRVHQPYRKHLIPGLPRILASVTPTTHPGLLGICLSGAGPTILALATDNLQHIA
;
A
#
# COMPACT_ATOMS: atom_id res chain seq x y z
N MET A 1 8.74 4.46 5.58
CA MET A 1 9.69 3.33 5.51
C MET A 1 10.90 3.80 4.73
N ASP A 2 12.08 3.65 5.30
CA ASP A 2 13.36 4.02 4.68
C ASP A 2 14.21 2.78 4.53
N VAL A 3 14.86 2.60 3.38
CA VAL A 3 15.82 1.52 3.14
C VAL A 3 17.17 2.13 2.80
N THR A 4 18.17 1.81 3.59
CA THR A 4 19.55 2.26 3.40
C THR A 4 20.42 1.09 2.96
N ILE A 5 21.27 1.33 1.98
CA ILE A 5 22.20 0.35 1.42
C ILE A 5 23.62 0.83 1.70
N ASP A 6 24.42 -0.04 2.33
CA ASP A 6 25.85 0.16 2.50
C ASP A 6 26.62 -0.96 1.79
N ALA A 7 27.56 -0.61 0.95
CA ALA A 7 28.50 -1.57 0.38
C ALA A 7 29.71 -1.72 1.29
N THR A 8 30.00 -2.94 1.75
CA THR A 8 31.17 -3.25 2.55
C THR A 8 32.16 -4.07 1.75
N GLN A 9 33.45 -3.82 1.92
CA GLN A 9 34.52 -4.66 1.32
C GLN A 9 34.62 -5.99 2.11
N THR A 10 33.64 -6.87 1.94
CA THR A 10 33.65 -8.21 2.52
C THR A 10 33.32 -9.23 1.44
N ASP A 11 33.89 -10.42 1.55
CA ASP A 11 33.61 -11.56 0.67
C ASP A 11 32.26 -12.23 0.99
N GLN A 12 31.43 -11.61 1.85
CA GLN A 12 30.15 -12.15 2.24
C GLN A 12 29.18 -12.14 1.05
N LYS A 13 28.75 -13.32 0.64
CA LYS A 13 27.86 -13.51 -0.52
C LYS A 13 26.42 -13.13 -0.26
N GLU A 14 25.96 -13.27 0.99
CA GLU A 14 24.59 -12.94 1.36
C GLU A 14 24.49 -11.55 1.98
N PRO A 15 23.43 -10.77 1.68
CA PRO A 15 23.25 -9.47 2.28
C PRO A 15 22.98 -9.58 3.78
N ILE A 16 23.55 -8.67 4.56
CA ILE A 16 23.21 -8.51 5.99
C ILE A 16 22.00 -7.60 6.09
N LEU A 17 20.90 -8.15 6.60
CA LEU A 17 19.66 -7.39 6.81
C LEU A 17 19.53 -6.99 8.29
N SER A 18 19.19 -5.73 8.53
CA SER A 18 18.87 -5.20 9.85
C SER A 18 17.58 -4.37 9.80
N TYR A 19 16.87 -4.31 10.92
CA TYR A 19 15.58 -3.66 11.02
C TYR A 19 15.49 -2.74 12.24
N SER A 20 14.75 -1.63 12.13
CA SER A 20 14.43 -0.75 13.25
C SER A 20 13.01 -0.18 13.10
N GLY A 21 12.41 0.28 14.21
CA GLY A 21 11.05 0.82 14.22
C GLY A 21 9.97 -0.25 14.36
N HIS A 22 8.78 0.02 13.81
CA HIS A 22 7.64 -0.90 13.93
C HIS A 22 7.89 -2.22 13.21
N GLY A 23 7.66 -3.35 13.93
CA GLY A 23 7.83 -4.70 13.41
C GLY A 23 9.28 -5.18 13.37
N ALA A 24 10.22 -4.48 14.02
CA ALA A 24 11.63 -4.89 14.06
C ALA A 24 11.84 -6.27 14.69
N ASP A 25 11.02 -6.62 15.69
CA ASP A 25 11.10 -7.91 16.37
C ASP A 25 10.40 -9.05 15.58
N ASP A 26 9.49 -8.69 14.65
CA ASP A 26 8.69 -9.66 13.90
C ASP A 26 9.21 -9.88 12.47
N ALA A 27 9.96 -8.91 11.93
CA ALA A 27 10.42 -8.96 10.55
C ALA A 27 11.55 -10.01 10.40
N PRO A 28 11.44 -10.97 9.45
CA PRO A 28 12.52 -11.91 9.19
C PRO A 28 13.80 -11.21 8.78
N LEU A 29 14.91 -11.47 9.46
CA LEU A 29 16.24 -10.96 9.09
C LEU A 29 16.96 -11.84 8.06
N ASN A 30 16.42 -13.00 7.75
CA ASN A 30 16.88 -13.79 6.61
C ASN A 30 16.45 -13.11 5.30
N PRO A 31 17.37 -12.74 4.39
CA PRO A 31 17.06 -12.01 3.16
C PRO A 31 16.18 -12.79 2.19
N TYR A 32 16.12 -14.11 2.30
CA TYR A 32 15.26 -14.96 1.48
C TYR A 32 13.86 -15.17 2.06
N LYS A 33 13.60 -14.72 3.28
CA LYS A 33 12.28 -14.77 3.95
C LYS A 33 11.65 -13.39 4.11
N ASN A 34 12.43 -12.32 4.11
CA ASN A 34 11.95 -10.96 4.25
C ASN A 34 11.26 -10.49 2.95
N LEU A 35 10.09 -9.84 3.07
CA LEU A 35 9.32 -9.42 1.91
C LEU A 35 10.08 -8.43 1.02
N ILE A 36 10.76 -7.44 1.60
CA ILE A 36 11.49 -6.41 0.85
C ILE A 36 12.58 -7.03 -0.03
N THR A 37 13.41 -7.89 0.56
CA THR A 37 14.53 -8.52 -0.17
C THR A 37 14.05 -9.59 -1.15
N ARG A 38 12.97 -10.32 -0.85
CA ARG A 38 12.35 -11.25 -1.83
C ARG A 38 11.81 -10.50 -3.05
N VAL A 39 11.18 -9.35 -2.84
CA VAL A 39 10.70 -8.49 -3.93
C VAL A 39 11.88 -7.90 -4.71
N ALA A 40 12.97 -7.52 -4.05
CA ALA A 40 14.18 -7.07 -4.73
C ALA A 40 14.76 -8.19 -5.64
N LEU A 41 14.84 -9.42 -5.13
CA LEU A 41 15.26 -10.57 -5.94
C LEU A 41 14.32 -10.86 -7.13
N TYR A 42 13.00 -10.67 -6.94
CA TYR A 42 12.05 -10.81 -8.04
C TYR A 42 12.40 -9.87 -9.20
N VAL A 43 12.58 -8.58 -8.93
CA VAL A 43 12.94 -7.59 -9.97
C VAL A 43 14.29 -7.95 -10.62
N MET A 44 15.30 -8.26 -9.81
CA MET A 44 16.64 -8.61 -10.29
C MET A 44 16.60 -9.85 -11.18
N ARG A 45 15.90 -10.91 -10.79
CA ARG A 45 15.80 -12.18 -11.55
C ARG A 45 15.03 -12.04 -12.84
N VAL A 46 13.97 -11.26 -12.88
CA VAL A 46 13.27 -10.94 -14.14
C VAL A 46 14.21 -10.24 -15.14
N ASN A 47 15.28 -9.62 -14.64
CA ASN A 47 16.31 -8.94 -15.45
C ASN A 47 17.67 -9.69 -15.43
N ASP A 48 17.64 -11.02 -15.36
CA ASP A 48 18.79 -11.92 -15.46
C ASP A 48 19.85 -11.81 -14.35
N ILE A 49 19.56 -11.08 -13.26
CA ILE A 49 20.45 -10.97 -12.09
C ILE A 49 20.00 -11.96 -11.01
N LYS A 50 20.71 -13.06 -10.82
CA LYS A 50 20.27 -14.21 -10.04
C LYS A 50 20.46 -14.09 -8.53
N SER A 51 21.37 -13.23 -8.07
CA SER A 51 21.75 -13.08 -6.66
C SER A 51 22.02 -11.62 -6.30
N PHE A 52 22.04 -11.33 -5.00
CA PHE A 52 22.50 -10.04 -4.53
C PHE A 52 23.98 -9.82 -4.78
N PRO A 53 24.44 -8.57 -4.96
CA PRO A 53 25.85 -8.24 -4.96
C PRO A 53 26.52 -8.65 -3.64
N THR A 54 27.82 -9.00 -3.67
CA THR A 54 28.58 -9.34 -2.49
C THR A 54 28.82 -8.13 -1.59
N GLY A 55 28.88 -8.33 -0.28
CA GLY A 55 29.20 -7.27 0.67
C GLY A 55 28.10 -6.24 0.93
N VAL A 56 26.86 -6.52 0.54
CA VAL A 56 25.74 -5.59 0.73
C VAL A 56 25.19 -5.68 2.17
N ARG A 57 25.01 -4.53 2.79
CA ARG A 57 24.24 -4.36 4.03
C ARG A 57 22.99 -3.56 3.74
N ILE A 58 21.85 -4.06 4.22
CA ILE A 58 20.54 -3.44 4.05
C ILE A 58 20.00 -3.11 5.42
N HIS A 59 19.70 -1.85 5.69
CA HIS A 59 19.00 -1.43 6.89
C HIS A 59 17.62 -0.91 6.53
N VAL A 60 16.57 -1.47 7.17
CA VAL A 60 15.18 -1.02 7.01
C VAL A 60 14.73 -0.33 8.28
N ARG A 61 14.35 0.95 8.18
CA ARG A 61 13.62 1.67 9.22
C ARG A 61 12.15 1.77 8.84
N ASN A 62 11.28 1.21 9.65
CA ASN A 62 9.85 1.20 9.39
C ASN A 62 9.06 1.93 10.48
N ASP A 63 8.39 3.02 10.12
CA ASP A 63 7.51 3.77 11.00
C ASP A 63 6.00 3.47 10.73
N ILE A 64 5.69 2.44 9.91
CA ILE A 64 4.32 2.05 9.54
C ILE A 64 3.91 0.80 10.32
N PRO A 65 2.95 0.86 11.26
CA PRO A 65 2.46 -0.31 11.97
C PRO A 65 1.90 -1.40 11.05
N PHE A 66 2.22 -2.66 11.33
CA PHE A 66 1.71 -3.80 10.56
C PHE A 66 0.24 -4.07 10.86
N GLY A 67 -0.51 -4.56 9.86
CA GLY A 67 -1.90 -5.02 10.03
C GLY A 67 -2.90 -3.94 10.47
N ARG A 68 -2.60 -2.65 10.25
CA ARG A 68 -3.42 -1.53 10.74
C ARG A 68 -4.17 -0.77 9.64
N GLY A 69 -4.17 -1.22 8.39
CA GLY A 69 -4.82 -0.51 7.29
C GLY A 69 -4.07 0.75 6.82
N LEU A 70 -2.75 0.80 7.04
CA LEU A 70 -1.85 1.90 6.63
C LEU A 70 -0.98 1.56 5.42
N GLY A 71 -1.25 0.45 4.75
CA GLY A 71 -0.52 0.06 3.54
C GLY A 71 0.93 -0.40 3.76
N SER A 72 1.25 -0.96 4.93
CA SER A 72 2.61 -1.43 5.26
C SER A 72 3.13 -2.48 4.27
N SER A 73 2.28 -3.43 3.83
CA SER A 73 2.62 -4.42 2.81
C SER A 73 2.98 -3.77 1.49
N GLY A 74 2.11 -2.88 0.98
CA GLY A 74 2.37 -2.13 -0.25
C GLY A 74 3.64 -1.28 -0.18
N ALA A 75 3.92 -0.65 0.96
CA ALA A 75 5.16 0.09 1.19
C ALA A 75 6.39 -0.84 1.16
N ALA A 76 6.30 -2.04 1.74
CA ALA A 76 7.39 -3.03 1.71
C ALA A 76 7.62 -3.56 0.29
N VAL A 77 6.56 -3.81 -0.49
CA VAL A 77 6.67 -4.19 -1.91
C VAL A 77 7.39 -3.10 -2.70
N ILE A 78 6.98 -1.84 -2.57
CA ILE A 78 7.63 -0.73 -3.28
C ILE A 78 9.08 -0.56 -2.83
N ALA A 79 9.37 -0.66 -1.53
CA ALA A 79 10.74 -0.63 -1.02
C ALA A 79 11.61 -1.73 -1.64
N GLY A 80 11.08 -2.95 -1.76
CA GLY A 80 11.78 -4.06 -2.42
C GLY A 80 12.01 -3.83 -3.90
N LEU A 81 11.02 -3.30 -4.64
CA LEU A 81 11.18 -2.99 -6.06
C LEU A 81 12.27 -1.93 -6.30
N LEU A 82 12.25 -0.86 -5.49
CA LEU A 82 13.27 0.19 -5.57
C LEU A 82 14.65 -0.34 -5.18
N LEU A 83 14.73 -1.19 -4.15
CA LEU A 83 15.97 -1.84 -3.74
C LEU A 83 16.54 -2.72 -4.85
N GLY A 84 15.72 -3.57 -5.48
CA GLY A 84 16.16 -4.43 -6.58
C GLY A 84 16.56 -3.63 -7.83
N ASN A 85 15.84 -2.54 -8.12
CA ASN A 85 16.18 -1.63 -9.21
C ASN A 85 17.54 -0.95 -9.00
N GLU A 86 17.84 -0.54 -7.77
CA GLU A 86 19.12 0.09 -7.38
C GLU A 86 20.27 -0.92 -7.38
N LEU A 87 20.11 -2.06 -6.68
CA LEU A 87 21.15 -3.07 -6.58
C LEU A 87 21.49 -3.74 -7.91
N GLY A 88 20.52 -3.80 -8.81
CA GLY A 88 20.70 -4.33 -10.17
C GLY A 88 21.11 -3.28 -11.21
N GLU A 89 21.21 -2.00 -10.83
CA GLU A 89 21.48 -0.87 -11.74
C GLU A 89 20.54 -0.87 -12.99
N LEU A 90 19.27 -1.28 -12.78
CA LEU A 90 18.34 -1.61 -13.86
C LEU A 90 17.73 -0.40 -14.56
N ASN A 91 17.68 0.75 -13.87
CA ASN A 91 17.09 1.99 -14.37
C ASN A 91 15.63 1.85 -14.85
N ILE A 92 14.85 0.98 -14.19
CA ILE A 92 13.44 0.75 -14.50
C ILE A 92 12.61 1.98 -14.11
N SER A 93 11.76 2.44 -15.03
CA SER A 93 10.88 3.59 -14.76
C SER A 93 9.85 3.29 -13.69
N ARG A 94 9.31 4.35 -13.01
CA ARG A 94 8.28 4.18 -11.99
C ARG A 94 7.01 3.53 -12.52
N ASP A 95 6.59 3.85 -13.74
CA ASP A 95 5.43 3.24 -14.37
C ASP A 95 5.64 1.73 -14.54
N ARG A 96 6.85 1.34 -14.98
CA ARG A 96 7.18 -0.07 -15.10
C ARG A 96 7.33 -0.78 -13.76
N LEU A 97 7.87 -0.12 -12.73
CA LEU A 97 7.89 -0.65 -11.36
C LEU A 97 6.49 -0.87 -10.81
N LEU A 98 5.50 -0.05 -11.21
CA LEU A 98 4.10 -0.28 -10.84
C LEU A 98 3.58 -1.61 -11.40
N ASP A 99 3.93 -1.99 -12.64
CA ASP A 99 3.55 -3.29 -13.19
C ASP A 99 4.12 -4.45 -12.34
N TYR A 100 5.39 -4.36 -11.93
CA TYR A 100 5.99 -5.34 -11.01
C TYR A 100 5.24 -5.41 -9.67
N ALA A 101 4.89 -4.25 -9.10
CA ALA A 101 4.13 -4.18 -7.85
C ALA A 101 2.78 -4.89 -7.97
N LEU A 102 2.11 -4.75 -9.12
CA LEU A 102 0.80 -5.30 -9.40
C LEU A 102 0.81 -6.81 -9.64
N MET A 103 1.93 -7.39 -10.00
CA MET A 103 2.09 -8.85 -9.99
C MET A 103 2.03 -9.43 -8.56
N ILE A 104 2.38 -8.64 -7.56
CA ILE A 104 2.43 -9.05 -6.16
C ILE A 104 1.14 -8.68 -5.42
N GLU A 105 0.78 -7.40 -5.39
CA GLU A 105 -0.35 -6.89 -4.59
C GLU A 105 -1.71 -7.07 -5.26
N ARG A 106 -1.75 -7.19 -6.60
CA ARG A 106 -2.98 -7.41 -7.41
C ARG A 106 -4.02 -6.28 -7.33
N HIS A 107 -3.75 -5.20 -6.61
CA HIS A 107 -4.58 -4.02 -6.49
C HIS A 107 -3.69 -2.76 -6.37
N PRO A 108 -4.05 -1.65 -7.06
CA PRO A 108 -3.14 -0.52 -7.21
C PRO A 108 -3.20 0.50 -6.06
N ASP A 109 -4.24 0.47 -5.24
CA ASP A 109 -4.60 1.52 -4.27
C ASP A 109 -3.45 1.90 -3.32
N ASN A 110 -2.76 0.93 -2.72
CA ASN A 110 -1.64 1.18 -1.81
C ASN A 110 -0.31 1.37 -2.55
N VAL A 111 -0.01 0.50 -3.52
CA VAL A 111 1.30 0.50 -4.20
C VAL A 111 1.48 1.72 -5.11
N ALA A 112 0.43 2.18 -5.80
CA ALA A 112 0.53 3.38 -6.61
C ALA A 112 0.80 4.62 -5.74
N ALA A 113 0.11 4.75 -4.60
CA ALA A 113 0.33 5.85 -3.67
C ALA A 113 1.72 5.79 -3.01
N ALA A 114 2.20 4.60 -2.64
CA ALA A 114 3.54 4.42 -2.05
C ALA A 114 4.66 4.75 -3.05
N LEU A 115 4.49 4.40 -4.33
CA LEU A 115 5.50 4.61 -5.38
C LEU A 115 5.55 6.07 -5.87
N ILE A 116 4.39 6.69 -6.04
CA ILE A 116 4.26 8.01 -6.69
C ILE A 116 4.19 9.14 -5.66
N GLY A 117 3.57 8.87 -4.51
CA GLY A 117 3.31 9.86 -3.45
C GLY A 117 2.17 10.83 -3.76
N GLY A 118 1.58 11.39 -2.72
CA GLY A 118 0.46 12.33 -2.79
C GLY A 118 -0.90 11.66 -2.82
N PHE A 119 -1.92 12.38 -3.28
CA PHE A 119 -3.27 11.87 -3.42
C PHE A 119 -3.46 11.27 -4.81
N ILE A 120 -3.60 9.94 -4.87
CA ILE A 120 -3.55 9.16 -6.11
C ILE A 120 -4.91 8.49 -6.36
N GLY A 121 -5.43 8.63 -7.58
CA GLY A 121 -6.44 7.75 -8.14
C GLY A 121 -5.79 6.72 -9.05
N SER A 122 -6.15 5.45 -8.93
CA SER A 122 -5.55 4.37 -9.70
C SER A 122 -6.58 3.32 -10.11
N TYR A 123 -6.33 2.64 -11.21
CA TYR A 123 -7.16 1.54 -11.71
C TYR A 123 -6.32 0.52 -12.47
N LEU A 124 -6.87 -0.68 -12.63
CA LEU A 124 -6.28 -1.74 -13.44
C LEU A 124 -6.91 -1.76 -14.84
N LEU A 125 -6.11 -2.05 -15.86
CA LEU A 125 -6.64 -2.37 -17.18
C LEU A 125 -7.24 -3.77 -17.21
N GLU A 126 -8.29 -3.94 -18.00
CA GLU A 126 -8.80 -5.26 -18.35
C GLU A 126 -7.87 -5.86 -19.43
N LEU A 127 -7.01 -6.76 -18.99
CA LEU A 127 -6.06 -7.45 -19.87
C LEU A 127 -6.73 -8.65 -20.54
N THR A 128 -6.26 -9.01 -21.73
CA THR A 128 -6.73 -10.17 -22.50
C THR A 128 -5.57 -11.08 -22.93
N GLY A 129 -5.89 -12.31 -23.31
CA GLY A 129 -4.91 -13.27 -23.84
C GLY A 129 -3.80 -13.60 -22.83
N GLU A 130 -2.56 -13.66 -23.32
CA GLU A 130 -1.38 -14.02 -22.53
C GLU A 130 -1.11 -13.05 -21.38
N ALA A 131 -1.32 -11.75 -21.57
CA ALA A 131 -1.16 -10.74 -20.52
C ALA A 131 -2.10 -10.98 -19.35
N ALA A 132 -3.37 -11.33 -19.62
CA ALA A 132 -4.32 -11.69 -18.58
C ALA A 132 -3.89 -12.97 -17.84
N ALA A 133 -3.44 -13.99 -18.56
CA ALA A 133 -2.96 -15.24 -17.98
C ALA A 133 -1.74 -14.99 -17.07
N THR A 134 -0.81 -14.17 -17.48
CA THR A 134 0.39 -13.82 -16.69
C THR A 134 0.01 -13.14 -15.37
N THR A 135 -0.99 -12.26 -15.35
CA THR A 135 -1.43 -11.62 -14.10
C THR A 135 -2.21 -12.54 -13.18
N GLN A 136 -2.63 -13.71 -13.64
CA GLN A 136 -3.30 -14.75 -12.84
C GLN A 136 -2.35 -15.78 -12.24
N VAL A 137 -1.08 -15.75 -12.60
CA VAL A 137 -0.04 -16.66 -12.06
C VAL A 137 -0.06 -16.61 -10.53
N PRO A 138 -0.01 -17.75 -9.82
CA PRO A 138 0.01 -17.76 -8.35
C PRO A 138 1.11 -16.91 -7.75
N LEU A 139 0.83 -16.27 -6.60
CA LEU A 139 1.83 -15.45 -5.92
C LEU A 139 3.10 -16.25 -5.56
N SER A 140 2.95 -17.54 -5.28
CA SER A 140 4.08 -18.46 -5.04
C SER A 140 5.03 -18.62 -6.23
N GLU A 141 4.56 -18.29 -7.44
CA GLU A 141 5.39 -18.30 -8.64
C GLU A 141 6.06 -16.94 -8.89
N VAL A 142 5.41 -15.84 -8.46
CA VAL A 142 5.99 -14.48 -8.52
C VAL A 142 7.02 -14.29 -7.41
N LEU A 143 6.66 -14.67 -6.19
CA LEU A 143 7.53 -14.60 -4.99
C LEU A 143 7.63 -16.00 -4.37
N PRO A 144 8.43 -16.89 -4.95
CA PRO A 144 8.61 -18.23 -4.41
C PRO A 144 9.26 -18.20 -3.03
N GLU A 145 9.08 -19.27 -2.25
CA GLU A 145 9.83 -19.48 -1.05
C GLU A 145 11.24 -19.93 -1.42
N TYR A 146 12.22 -19.14 -1.03
CA TYR A 146 13.63 -19.49 -1.26
C TYR A 146 14.10 -20.47 -0.18
N PRO A 147 14.90 -21.49 -0.56
CA PRO A 147 15.55 -22.36 0.43
C PRO A 147 16.53 -21.57 1.29
N GLU A 148 16.85 -22.07 2.49
CA GLU A 148 17.73 -21.38 3.43
C GLU A 148 19.13 -21.11 2.88
N ASN A 149 19.57 -21.93 1.94
CA ASN A 149 20.86 -21.82 1.25
C ASN A 149 20.63 -21.62 -0.26
N ALA A 150 19.84 -20.63 -0.64
CA ALA A 150 19.59 -20.34 -2.04
C ALA A 150 20.90 -20.05 -2.76
N SER A 151 21.29 -20.94 -3.66
CA SER A 151 22.47 -20.76 -4.51
C SER A 151 22.11 -20.11 -5.83
N GLU A 152 23.12 -19.63 -6.57
CA GLU A 152 22.95 -19.08 -7.93
C GLU A 152 22.24 -20.05 -8.90
N SER A 153 22.33 -21.36 -8.61
CA SER A 153 21.70 -22.44 -9.41
C SER A 153 20.25 -22.71 -9.08
N TRP A 154 19.64 -21.98 -8.13
CA TRP A 154 18.22 -22.13 -7.83
C TRP A 154 17.37 -21.58 -8.99
N GLY A 155 16.91 -22.50 -9.84
CA GLY A 155 16.56 -22.30 -11.22
C GLY A 155 15.10 -21.93 -11.51
N TYR A 156 14.51 -20.99 -10.79
CA TYR A 156 13.18 -20.49 -11.13
C TYR A 156 13.28 -19.09 -11.74
N ASP A 157 12.78 -18.94 -12.96
CA ASP A 157 12.64 -17.65 -13.62
C ASP A 157 11.24 -17.11 -13.36
N PRO A 158 11.09 -16.05 -12.55
CA PRO A 158 9.79 -15.50 -12.21
C PRO A 158 9.14 -14.86 -13.45
N PRO A 159 7.77 -14.79 -13.50
CA PRO A 159 7.07 -14.26 -14.65
C PRO A 159 7.37 -12.78 -14.85
N VAL A 160 7.61 -12.41 -16.10
CA VAL A 160 7.79 -11.01 -16.50
C VAL A 160 6.42 -10.31 -16.47
N PRO A 161 6.27 -9.19 -15.77
CA PRO A 161 5.01 -8.46 -15.75
C PRO A 161 4.60 -8.00 -17.15
N PRO A 162 3.32 -8.11 -17.55
CA PRO A 162 2.80 -7.38 -18.70
C PRO A 162 3.05 -5.88 -18.56
N GLN A 163 3.09 -5.16 -19.66
CA GLN A 163 3.23 -3.70 -19.64
C GLN A 163 1.87 -3.02 -19.44
N GLY A 164 1.84 -1.97 -18.61
CA GLY A 164 0.69 -1.11 -18.44
C GLY A 164 -0.48 -1.77 -17.73
N ILE A 165 -0.22 -2.63 -16.74
CA ILE A 165 -1.26 -3.29 -15.93
C ILE A 165 -2.08 -2.26 -15.15
N GLY A 166 -1.42 -1.26 -14.57
CA GLY A 166 -2.02 -0.25 -13.73
C GLY A 166 -1.81 1.15 -14.25
N HIS A 167 -2.81 1.99 -14.02
CA HIS A 167 -2.76 3.41 -14.34
C HIS A 167 -3.06 4.24 -13.10
N TYR A 168 -2.53 5.46 -13.07
CA TYR A 168 -2.77 6.39 -11.98
C TYR A 168 -2.87 7.83 -12.47
N ILE A 169 -3.52 8.65 -11.66
CA ILE A 169 -3.51 10.09 -11.76
C ILE A 169 -3.22 10.68 -10.37
N ARG A 170 -2.40 11.71 -10.31
CA ARG A 170 -2.18 12.46 -9.09
C ARG A 170 -3.15 13.63 -9.03
N PHE A 171 -4.02 13.61 -8.01
CA PHE A 171 -4.97 14.69 -7.76
C PHE A 171 -4.32 15.85 -6.99
N GLY A 172 -4.95 17.03 -7.07
CA GLY A 172 -4.60 18.14 -6.21
C GLY A 172 -4.96 17.90 -4.75
N TRP A 173 -4.24 18.56 -3.86
CA TRP A 173 -4.48 18.52 -2.41
C TRP A 173 -4.28 19.93 -1.84
N ALA A 174 -5.29 20.48 -1.17
CA ALA A 174 -5.22 21.80 -0.55
C ALA A 174 -4.28 21.75 0.66
N LYS A 175 -3.34 22.70 0.73
CA LYS A 175 -2.29 22.77 1.76
C LYS A 175 -2.83 22.89 3.20
N GLU A 176 -4.04 23.40 3.34
CA GLU A 176 -4.75 23.57 4.61
C GLU A 176 -5.22 22.24 5.19
N ILE A 177 -5.45 21.23 4.34
CA ILE A 177 -5.96 19.93 4.77
C ILE A 177 -4.84 19.12 5.41
N LYS A 178 -5.04 18.78 6.68
CA LYS A 178 -4.18 17.90 7.46
C LYS A 178 -4.85 16.54 7.64
N VAL A 179 -4.04 15.51 7.77
CA VAL A 179 -4.49 14.12 7.99
C VAL A 179 -4.20 13.74 9.42
N ILE A 180 -5.21 13.24 10.12
CA ILE A 180 -5.10 12.63 11.45
C ILE A 180 -5.30 11.13 11.27
N VAL A 181 -4.38 10.35 11.82
CA VAL A 181 -4.39 8.89 11.76
C VAL A 181 -4.56 8.36 13.17
N ILE A 182 -5.70 7.71 13.44
CA ILE A 182 -6.02 7.11 14.75
C ILE A 182 -5.83 5.60 14.62
N VAL A 183 -4.74 5.10 15.22
CA VAL A 183 -4.31 3.69 15.08
C VAL A 183 -4.73 2.90 16.32
N PRO A 184 -5.70 1.99 16.23
CA PRO A 184 -6.07 1.10 17.33
C PRO A 184 -4.96 0.09 17.66
N HIS A 185 -4.95 -0.44 18.88
CA HIS A 185 -3.97 -1.43 19.33
C HIS A 185 -4.23 -2.85 18.77
N PHE A 186 -5.43 -3.13 18.23
CA PHE A 186 -5.77 -4.43 17.64
C PHE A 186 -5.60 -4.44 16.12
N GLU A 187 -5.49 -5.62 15.54
CA GLU A 187 -5.34 -5.84 14.11
C GLU A 187 -6.64 -6.36 13.48
N VAL A 188 -6.83 -6.03 12.20
CA VAL A 188 -7.85 -6.64 11.35
C VAL A 188 -7.17 -7.21 10.12
N LEU A 189 -7.32 -8.51 9.92
CA LEU A 189 -6.76 -9.16 8.75
C LEU A 189 -7.43 -8.64 7.47
N THR A 190 -6.63 -8.23 6.49
CA THR A 190 -7.14 -7.71 5.21
C THR A 190 -8.06 -8.72 4.51
N ALA A 191 -7.76 -10.02 4.62
CA ALA A 191 -8.61 -11.09 4.08
C ALA A 191 -10.01 -11.10 4.73
N GLU A 192 -10.10 -10.90 6.05
CA GLU A 192 -11.40 -10.80 6.75
C GLU A 192 -12.17 -9.56 6.33
N ALA A 193 -11.48 -8.40 6.27
CA ALA A 193 -12.08 -7.15 5.84
C ALA A 193 -12.59 -7.18 4.39
N ARG A 194 -12.03 -8.04 3.54
CA ARG A 194 -12.54 -8.29 2.18
C ARG A 194 -13.72 -9.25 2.18
N ARG A 195 -13.67 -10.32 2.98
CA ARG A 195 -14.71 -11.36 3.03
C ARG A 195 -16.08 -10.83 3.49
N VAL A 196 -16.11 -9.76 4.30
CA VAL A 196 -17.39 -9.18 4.75
C VAL A 196 -18.05 -8.27 3.72
N LEU A 197 -17.38 -7.97 2.61
CA LEU A 197 -17.98 -7.21 1.51
C LEU A 197 -18.90 -8.11 0.69
N PRO A 198 -20.10 -7.64 0.29
CA PRO A 198 -21.01 -8.42 -0.54
C PRO A 198 -20.54 -8.46 -2.00
N ASP A 199 -20.89 -9.52 -2.71
CA ASP A 199 -20.63 -9.64 -4.16
C ASP A 199 -21.48 -8.67 -5.00
N MET A 200 -22.62 -8.21 -4.46
CA MET A 200 -23.54 -7.30 -5.15
C MET A 200 -23.96 -6.14 -4.25
N TYR A 201 -24.09 -4.98 -4.84
CA TYR A 201 -24.59 -3.78 -4.19
C TYR A 201 -25.89 -3.29 -4.80
N SER A 202 -26.73 -2.60 -4.01
CA SER A 202 -27.92 -1.98 -4.55
C SER A 202 -27.53 -0.85 -5.52
N LYS A 203 -28.32 -0.66 -6.60
CA LYS A 203 -28.11 0.47 -7.52
C LYS A 203 -28.08 1.81 -6.77
N LYS A 204 -28.91 1.96 -5.74
CA LYS A 204 -28.97 3.18 -4.92
C LYS A 204 -27.66 3.44 -4.18
N ASP A 205 -27.05 2.42 -3.59
CA ASP A 205 -25.80 2.56 -2.83
C ASP A 205 -24.60 2.76 -3.76
N LEU A 206 -24.59 2.08 -4.92
CA LEU A 206 -23.58 2.30 -5.94
C LEU A 206 -23.59 3.74 -6.46
N VAL A 207 -24.77 4.26 -6.85
CA VAL A 207 -24.92 5.64 -7.30
C VAL A 207 -24.51 6.62 -6.21
N PHE A 208 -24.90 6.37 -4.94
CA PHE A 208 -24.51 7.18 -3.80
C PHE A 208 -22.98 7.31 -3.68
N ASN A 209 -22.24 6.21 -3.80
CA ASN A 209 -20.77 6.21 -3.69
C ASN A 209 -20.09 6.86 -4.89
N LEU A 210 -20.52 6.55 -6.12
CA LEU A 210 -19.92 7.12 -7.33
C LEU A 210 -20.05 8.64 -7.39
N GLN A 211 -21.22 9.19 -7.03
CA GLN A 211 -21.41 10.65 -6.95
C GLN A 211 -20.45 11.30 -5.96
N ARG A 212 -20.29 10.69 -4.78
CA ARG A 212 -19.41 11.20 -3.72
C ARG A 212 -17.95 11.10 -4.06
N LEU A 213 -17.52 10.00 -4.66
CA LEU A 213 -16.14 9.83 -5.12
C LEU A 213 -15.76 10.93 -6.12
N ALA A 214 -16.61 11.20 -7.12
CA ALA A 214 -16.38 12.25 -8.11
C ALA A 214 -16.25 13.65 -7.47
N VAL A 215 -17.09 13.96 -6.47
CA VAL A 215 -17.05 15.23 -5.74
C VAL A 215 -15.81 15.31 -4.85
N LEU A 216 -15.48 14.24 -4.11
CA LEU A 216 -14.36 14.20 -3.17
C LEU A 216 -13.03 14.49 -3.84
N THR A 217 -12.74 13.84 -4.97
CA THR A 217 -11.48 14.03 -5.71
C THR A 217 -11.25 15.47 -6.15
N THR A 218 -12.33 16.20 -6.45
CA THR A 218 -12.25 17.61 -6.86
C THR A 218 -12.21 18.55 -5.65
N SER A 219 -13.00 18.26 -4.61
CA SER A 219 -13.15 19.15 -3.44
C SER A 219 -11.91 19.23 -2.57
N LEU A 220 -11.13 18.14 -2.49
CA LEU A 220 -9.86 18.11 -1.72
C LEU A 220 -8.74 18.98 -2.31
N ALA A 221 -8.86 19.39 -3.58
CA ALA A 221 -7.92 20.32 -4.22
C ALA A 221 -8.29 21.79 -4.04
N ARG A 222 -9.50 22.11 -3.54
CA ARG A 222 -9.98 23.49 -3.42
C ARG A 222 -9.43 24.18 -2.19
N SER A 223 -9.03 25.43 -2.36
CA SER A 223 -8.60 26.33 -1.28
C SER A 223 -9.46 27.61 -1.31
N PRO A 224 -10.15 27.97 -0.21
CA PRO A 224 -10.27 27.22 1.04
C PRO A 224 -11.11 25.94 0.89
N PRO A 225 -10.88 24.91 1.73
CA PRO A 225 -11.68 23.69 1.73
C PRO A 225 -13.14 23.96 2.14
N ASP A 226 -14.08 23.35 1.41
CA ASP A 226 -15.51 23.39 1.78
C ASP A 226 -15.81 22.22 2.75
N VAL A 227 -16.03 22.57 4.01
CA VAL A 227 -16.25 21.62 5.11
C VAL A 227 -17.45 20.71 4.85
N ASN A 228 -18.60 21.30 4.48
CA ASN A 228 -19.84 20.54 4.29
C ASN A 228 -19.76 19.62 3.08
N LEU A 229 -19.17 20.11 2.00
CA LEU A 229 -19.00 19.35 0.77
C LEU A 229 -18.08 18.14 0.97
N ILE A 230 -16.94 18.34 1.62
CA ILE A 230 -15.97 17.25 1.90
C ILE A 230 -16.59 16.23 2.87
N PHE A 231 -17.24 16.68 3.95
CA PHE A 231 -17.88 15.79 4.91
C PHE A 231 -18.95 14.90 4.25
N GLN A 232 -19.79 15.48 3.38
CA GLN A 232 -20.79 14.72 2.64
C GLN A 232 -20.16 13.79 1.60
N ALA A 233 -19.09 14.21 0.96
CA ALA A 233 -18.39 13.42 -0.05
C ALA A 233 -17.60 12.23 0.54
N MET A 234 -17.23 12.28 1.82
CA MET A 234 -16.57 11.18 2.53
C MET A 234 -17.53 10.10 3.08
N GLN A 235 -18.84 10.29 2.92
CA GLN A 235 -19.82 9.26 3.33
C GLN A 235 -19.76 8.05 2.40
N ASP A 236 -19.86 6.85 2.98
CA ASP A 236 -19.71 5.58 2.27
C ASP A 236 -20.84 4.59 2.61
N ARG A 237 -21.28 3.84 1.60
CA ARG A 237 -22.31 2.79 1.71
C ARG A 237 -21.86 1.43 1.19
N VAL A 238 -20.65 1.35 0.63
CA VAL A 238 -20.18 0.11 -0.02
C VAL A 238 -19.04 -0.58 0.71
N HIS A 239 -18.35 0.09 1.66
CA HIS A 239 -17.26 -0.50 2.43
C HIS A 239 -17.50 -0.44 3.94
N GLN A 240 -17.57 0.76 4.52
CA GLN A 240 -17.63 0.97 5.98
C GLN A 240 -18.83 0.29 6.66
N PRO A 241 -20.05 0.28 6.08
CA PRO A 241 -21.19 -0.38 6.70
C PRO A 241 -21.00 -1.89 6.92
N TYR A 242 -20.24 -2.54 6.05
CA TYR A 242 -19.96 -3.98 6.15
C TYR A 242 -18.79 -4.30 7.10
N ARG A 243 -17.79 -3.40 7.17
CA ARG A 243 -16.60 -3.56 8.03
C ARG A 243 -16.82 -3.14 9.47
N LYS A 244 -17.89 -2.41 9.77
CA LYS A 244 -18.18 -1.87 11.12
C LYS A 244 -18.21 -2.92 12.24
N HIS A 245 -18.52 -4.18 11.91
CA HIS A 245 -18.56 -5.27 12.88
C HIS A 245 -17.18 -5.78 13.27
N LEU A 246 -16.18 -5.56 12.44
CA LEU A 246 -14.79 -5.95 12.69
C LEU A 246 -14.05 -4.93 13.56
N ILE A 247 -14.62 -3.72 13.73
CA ILE A 247 -13.94 -2.59 14.38
C ILE A 247 -14.83 -2.07 15.50
N PRO A 248 -14.57 -2.47 16.76
CA PRO A 248 -15.33 -2.03 17.91
C PRO A 248 -15.39 -0.51 18.02
N GLY A 249 -16.60 0.04 18.21
CA GLY A 249 -16.82 1.47 18.34
C GLY A 249 -16.90 2.28 17.06
N LEU A 250 -16.50 1.74 15.90
CA LEU A 250 -16.51 2.48 14.63
C LEU A 250 -17.87 3.12 14.30
N PRO A 251 -19.03 2.43 14.41
CA PRO A 251 -20.33 3.06 14.13
C PRO A 251 -20.61 4.28 14.98
N ARG A 252 -20.25 4.23 16.28
CA ARG A 252 -20.43 5.34 17.21
C ARG A 252 -19.50 6.51 16.86
N ILE A 253 -18.24 6.23 16.55
CA ILE A 253 -17.25 7.24 16.16
C ILE A 253 -17.74 7.97 14.88
N LEU A 254 -18.07 7.23 13.83
CA LEU A 254 -18.52 7.81 12.57
C LEU A 254 -19.84 8.61 12.70
N ALA A 255 -20.70 8.27 13.67
CA ALA A 255 -21.95 8.98 13.92
C ALA A 255 -21.78 10.22 14.80
N SER A 256 -20.82 10.22 15.74
CA SER A 256 -20.66 11.29 16.74
C SER A 256 -19.60 12.33 16.37
N VAL A 257 -18.59 11.95 15.58
CA VAL A 257 -17.50 12.85 15.18
C VAL A 257 -17.89 13.53 13.87
N THR A 258 -18.37 14.76 13.98
CA THR A 258 -18.88 15.56 12.86
C THR A 258 -18.29 16.98 12.90
N PRO A 259 -18.33 17.75 11.81
CA PRO A 259 -17.87 19.15 11.82
C PRO A 259 -18.57 20.03 12.87
N THR A 260 -19.80 19.68 13.26
CA THR A 260 -20.54 20.39 14.30
C THR A 260 -20.03 20.07 15.71
N THR A 261 -19.71 18.80 15.96
CA THR A 261 -19.18 18.36 17.28
C THR A 261 -17.68 18.58 17.43
N HIS A 262 -16.95 18.61 16.32
CA HIS A 262 -15.51 18.80 16.25
C HIS A 262 -15.16 19.89 15.23
N PRO A 263 -15.18 21.18 15.60
CA PRO A 263 -14.84 22.27 14.72
C PRO A 263 -13.43 22.11 14.12
N GLY A 264 -13.29 22.32 12.82
CA GLY A 264 -12.05 22.09 12.07
C GLY A 264 -12.00 20.74 11.35
N LEU A 265 -12.87 19.78 11.72
CA LEU A 265 -13.01 18.52 11.00
C LEU A 265 -13.63 18.75 9.62
N LEU A 266 -13.03 18.14 8.59
CA LEU A 266 -13.57 18.08 7.22
C LEU A 266 -14.29 16.76 6.95
N GLY A 267 -13.82 15.67 7.55
CA GLY A 267 -14.43 14.35 7.38
C GLY A 267 -13.66 13.27 8.10
N ILE A 268 -14.30 12.12 8.26
CA ILE A 268 -13.73 10.96 8.95
C ILE A 268 -14.15 9.68 8.23
N CYS A 269 -13.24 8.73 8.11
CA CYS A 269 -13.51 7.44 7.48
C CYS A 269 -12.56 6.36 7.99
N LEU A 270 -12.85 5.12 7.62
CA LEU A 270 -11.95 4.00 7.81
C LEU A 270 -10.79 4.08 6.81
N SER A 271 -9.56 3.86 7.27
CA SER A 271 -8.38 3.77 6.40
C SER A 271 -8.25 2.38 5.79
N GLY A 272 -8.47 2.25 4.49
CA GLY A 272 -8.38 0.98 3.78
C GLY A 272 -9.24 -0.13 4.38
N ALA A 273 -8.62 -1.26 4.73
CA ALA A 273 -9.28 -2.38 5.40
C ALA A 273 -9.57 -2.10 6.89
N GLY A 274 -8.95 -1.10 7.48
CA GLY A 274 -8.95 -0.81 8.91
C GLY A 274 -7.85 -1.59 9.64
N PRO A 275 -7.86 -1.53 10.98
CA PRO A 275 -8.79 -0.82 11.86
C PRO A 275 -8.52 0.68 12.02
N THR A 276 -7.47 1.21 11.43
CA THR A 276 -7.13 2.64 11.51
C THR A 276 -8.27 3.52 11.00
N ILE A 277 -8.55 4.58 11.72
CA ILE A 277 -9.48 5.63 11.34
C ILE A 277 -8.69 6.84 10.85
N LEU A 278 -9.12 7.40 9.72
CA LEU A 278 -8.53 8.57 9.11
C LEU A 278 -9.49 9.74 9.22
N ALA A 279 -9.02 10.86 9.76
CA ALA A 279 -9.77 12.11 9.74
C ALA A 279 -9.01 13.18 8.95
N LEU A 280 -9.76 14.00 8.21
CA LEU A 280 -9.25 15.17 7.52
C LEU A 280 -9.69 16.41 8.31
N ALA A 281 -8.78 17.34 8.54
CA ALA A 281 -9.04 18.54 9.31
C ALA A 281 -8.20 19.72 8.82
N THR A 282 -8.66 20.92 9.10
CA THR A 282 -7.91 22.16 8.88
C THR A 282 -7.32 22.71 10.16
N ASP A 283 -7.96 22.45 11.30
CA ASP A 283 -7.62 22.98 12.62
C ASP A 283 -8.01 22.02 13.74
N ASN A 284 -7.71 22.36 15.01
CA ASN A 284 -8.06 21.62 16.23
C ASN A 284 -7.64 20.14 16.23
N LEU A 285 -6.51 19.82 15.61
CA LEU A 285 -6.06 18.45 15.36
C LEU A 285 -6.00 17.59 16.63
N GLN A 286 -5.54 18.17 17.75
CA GLN A 286 -5.44 17.46 19.04
C GLN A 286 -6.80 17.13 19.66
N HIS A 287 -7.80 18.00 19.44
CA HIS A 287 -9.16 17.77 19.95
C HIS A 287 -9.92 16.74 19.13
N ILE A 288 -9.58 16.62 17.83
CA ILE A 288 -10.20 15.67 16.92
C ILE A 288 -9.59 14.26 17.11
N ALA A 289 -8.29 14.17 17.43
CA ALA A 289 -7.59 12.93 17.71
C ALA A 289 -7.94 12.33 19.08
#